data_aea3dfbc2aee04a06a2fad0c1f0b5b8c
#
_entry.id   aea3dfbc2aee04a06a2fad0c1f0b5b8c
#
_cell.length_a   1.000
_cell.length_b   1.000
_cell.length_c   1.000
_cell.angle_alpha   90.00
_cell.angle_beta   90.00
_cell.angle_gamma   90.00
#
_symmetry.space_group_name_H-M   'P 1'
#
loop_
_entity.id
_entity.type
_entity.pdbx_description
1 polymer ?
#
loop_
_entity_poly.entity_id
_entity_poly.type
_entity_poly.pdbx_seq_one_letter_code
_entity_poly.pdbx_strand_id
1 'polypeptide(L)'
;MKPASRTAVLCSASIIAASFGCAAMADADLRFPIGEGPFDWAEFQTFADSHDFSGQTLEITGAGTGRDADLLREIFAYFAEATGAEVKYSGSDSYEQDIVIAVQAGTPPDVALYPQPGLAADMAKRGHLVPLAEGTRQWYIDNFAAGESWADLASPRGPDGTPHVYGIFNAVDVKSLVWYSPEAFDENGYDIPQSMEELKSLAESMVDDGLTPFCLGLGAGAGTGWPATDWVEDFMLRTQPPEVYDQWVKNEIPFTDPRVVGAIEEYGYFARNDDYVDGGSSAAATIDFRDSPDGLFEFPPKCMMHRQASFIPTFFPDGVAVGEDADFFYFPSYDSKDLGRPVLGSGGLATIMQDKPIAHAFMAFLQTSLPHALTAAQGKTLTPHTGVSLDAYATDTGRALAEILLSATTFRFDGSDLMPGEIGTDAFWNAMVEYTTGSLSAEEAAAAIQSRWDSIR
;
A
#
# COMPACT_ATOMS: atom_id res chain seq x y z
N MET A 1 -76.11 -38.78 53.62
CA MET A 1 -76.35 -38.80 52.18
C MET A 1 -76.12 -37.36 51.66
N LYS A 2 -75.03 -37.10 50.98
CA LYS A 2 -74.68 -35.79 50.37
C LYS A 2 -74.49 -36.02 48.90
N PRO A 3 -74.94 -35.14 48.01
CA PRO A 3 -74.81 -35.31 46.59
C PRO A 3 -73.44 -34.82 46.09
N ALA A 4 -72.98 -35.47 45.08
CA ALA A 4 -71.72 -35.17 44.40
C ALA A 4 -71.85 -33.94 43.49
N SER A 5 -70.94 -33.02 43.59
CA SER A 5 -70.78 -31.90 42.65
C SER A 5 -69.86 -32.29 41.45
N ARG A 6 -70.38 -32.08 40.27
CA ARG A 6 -69.63 -32.23 39.03
C ARG A 6 -68.87 -31.00 38.76
N THR A 7 -67.54 -31.04 38.74
CA THR A 7 -66.65 -29.95 38.33
C THR A 7 -66.41 -30.08 36.83
N ALA A 8 -66.77 -29.03 36.07
CA ALA A 8 -66.43 -28.93 34.64
C ALA A 8 -65.00 -28.47 34.48
N VAL A 9 -64.24 -29.24 33.75
CA VAL A 9 -62.86 -28.86 33.34
C VAL A 9 -62.94 -28.04 32.04
N LEU A 10 -62.61 -26.79 32.15
CA LEU A 10 -62.37 -25.93 30.98
C LEU A 10 -60.93 -26.17 30.48
N CYS A 11 -60.81 -26.72 29.29
CA CYS A 11 -59.53 -26.78 28.57
C CYS A 11 -59.27 -25.39 27.97
N SER A 12 -58.30 -24.65 28.56
CA SER A 12 -57.74 -23.46 27.96
C SER A 12 -56.62 -23.87 26.98
N ALA A 13 -56.84 -23.66 25.71
CA ALA A 13 -55.80 -23.79 24.68
C ALA A 13 -54.84 -22.62 24.78
N SER A 14 -53.64 -22.84 25.28
CA SER A 14 -52.55 -21.86 25.24
C SER A 14 -51.92 -21.87 23.85
N ILE A 15 -52.09 -20.78 23.10
CA ILE A 15 -51.36 -20.51 21.87
C ILE A 15 -49.94 -20.09 22.28
N ILE A 16 -48.99 -20.98 22.05
CA ILE A 16 -47.55 -20.66 22.16
C ILE A 16 -47.21 -19.88 20.90
N ALA A 17 -47.10 -18.55 21.03
CA ALA A 17 -46.45 -17.69 20.04
C ALA A 17 -44.95 -18.01 20.10
N ALA A 18 -44.43 -18.72 19.11
CA ALA A 18 -43.01 -18.85 18.90
C ALA A 18 -42.49 -17.47 18.45
N SER A 19 -41.97 -16.71 19.39
CA SER A 19 -41.11 -15.58 19.09
C SER A 19 -39.80 -16.15 18.51
N PHE A 20 -39.62 -16.06 17.20
CA PHE A 20 -38.30 -16.13 16.61
C PHE A 20 -37.50 -14.97 17.19
N GLY A 21 -36.73 -15.25 18.21
CA GLY A 21 -35.68 -14.36 18.65
C GLY A 21 -34.65 -14.30 17.52
N CYS A 22 -34.56 -13.20 16.80
CA CYS A 22 -33.34 -12.82 16.14
C CYS A 22 -32.25 -12.87 17.22
N ALA A 23 -31.37 -13.86 17.14
CA ALA A 23 -30.11 -13.80 17.87
C ALA A 23 -29.38 -12.58 17.30
N ALA A 24 -29.34 -11.50 18.06
CA ALA A 24 -28.37 -10.45 17.79
C ALA A 24 -27.00 -11.13 17.82
N MET A 25 -26.39 -11.29 16.66
CA MET A 25 -24.96 -11.59 16.57
C MET A 25 -24.28 -10.47 17.36
N ALA A 26 -23.33 -10.83 18.21
CA ALA A 26 -22.53 -9.84 18.91
C ALA A 26 -21.97 -8.88 17.86
N ASP A 27 -22.31 -7.58 17.99
CA ASP A 27 -21.68 -6.54 17.17
C ASP A 27 -20.18 -6.81 17.16
N ALA A 28 -19.62 -7.15 16.00
CA ALA A 28 -18.20 -7.03 15.78
C ALA A 28 -17.87 -5.59 16.18
N ASP A 29 -16.78 -5.40 16.91
CA ASP A 29 -16.37 -4.06 17.36
C ASP A 29 -15.86 -3.27 16.13
N LEU A 30 -16.83 -2.86 15.26
CA LEU A 30 -16.56 -2.15 14.01
C LEU A 30 -16.10 -0.75 14.36
N ARG A 31 -15.01 -0.31 13.71
CA ARG A 31 -14.44 1.02 13.93
C ARG A 31 -15.48 2.14 13.73
N PHE A 32 -16.34 1.99 12.74
CA PHE A 32 -17.44 2.89 12.43
C PHE A 32 -18.75 2.10 12.51
N PRO A 33 -19.70 2.47 13.37
CA PRO A 33 -20.99 1.79 13.42
C PRO A 33 -21.74 1.86 12.09
N ILE A 34 -22.39 0.78 11.70
CA ILE A 34 -23.18 0.74 10.46
C ILE A 34 -24.28 1.80 10.54
N GLY A 35 -24.39 2.60 9.47
CA GLY A 35 -25.34 3.71 9.37
C GLY A 35 -24.79 5.06 9.85
N GLU A 36 -23.56 5.12 10.35
CA GLU A 36 -22.89 6.35 10.81
C GLU A 36 -21.73 6.72 9.86
N GLY A 37 -21.37 8.02 9.84
CA GLY A 37 -20.25 8.54 9.05
C GLY A 37 -20.56 8.74 7.56
N PRO A 38 -19.56 9.21 6.79
CA PRO A 38 -19.72 9.57 5.38
C PRO A 38 -19.54 8.35 4.44
N PHE A 39 -20.25 7.26 4.70
CA PHE A 39 -20.12 5.98 3.99
C PHE A 39 -21.42 5.62 3.25
N ASP A 40 -21.33 4.92 2.12
CA ASP A 40 -22.51 4.41 1.40
C ASP A 40 -23.03 3.11 2.05
N TRP A 41 -23.77 3.26 3.13
CA TRP A 41 -24.39 2.14 3.82
C TRP A 41 -25.50 1.47 3.03
N ALA A 42 -26.09 2.14 2.03
CA ALA A 42 -27.12 1.54 1.17
C ALA A 42 -26.50 0.53 0.21
N GLU A 43 -25.33 0.85 -0.37
CA GLU A 43 -24.55 -0.08 -1.18
C GLU A 43 -24.10 -1.29 -0.34
N PHE A 44 -23.57 -1.05 0.88
CA PHE A 44 -23.19 -2.10 1.80
C PHE A 44 -24.35 -3.04 2.16
N GLN A 45 -25.53 -2.51 2.46
CA GLN A 45 -26.70 -3.34 2.76
C GLN A 45 -27.13 -4.16 1.56
N THR A 46 -27.07 -3.59 0.34
CA THR A 46 -27.37 -4.32 -0.91
C THR A 46 -26.41 -5.48 -1.11
N PHE A 47 -25.13 -5.29 -0.78
CA PHE A 47 -24.12 -6.35 -0.81
C PHE A 47 -24.44 -7.43 0.24
N ALA A 48 -24.74 -7.04 1.47
CA ALA A 48 -25.06 -7.96 2.57
C ALA A 48 -26.30 -8.82 2.28
N ASP A 49 -27.36 -8.20 1.72
CA ASP A 49 -28.60 -8.92 1.36
C ASP A 49 -28.40 -10.00 0.27
N SER A 50 -27.28 -9.90 -0.47
CA SER A 50 -26.99 -10.78 -1.61
C SER A 50 -26.02 -11.93 -1.28
N HIS A 51 -25.40 -11.91 -0.10
CA HIS A 51 -24.32 -12.84 0.23
C HIS A 51 -24.51 -13.46 1.63
N ASP A 52 -24.47 -14.78 1.72
CA ASP A 52 -24.45 -15.53 2.99
C ASP A 52 -23.37 -16.62 2.90
N PHE A 53 -22.33 -16.45 3.72
CA PHE A 53 -21.21 -17.38 3.86
C PHE A 53 -21.05 -17.85 5.31
N SER A 54 -22.15 -17.85 6.08
CA SER A 54 -22.17 -18.31 7.48
C SER A 54 -21.48 -19.67 7.63
N GLY A 55 -20.52 -19.74 8.54
CA GLY A 55 -19.76 -20.96 8.83
C GLY A 55 -18.64 -21.29 7.82
N GLN A 56 -18.38 -20.43 6.83
CA GLN A 56 -17.22 -20.52 5.95
C GLN A 56 -16.09 -19.61 6.43
N THR A 57 -14.85 -20.00 6.12
CA THR A 57 -13.66 -19.21 6.41
C THR A 57 -13.05 -18.73 5.09
N LEU A 58 -12.68 -17.45 5.04
CA LEU A 58 -11.86 -16.85 4.01
C LEU A 58 -10.44 -16.62 4.53
N GLU A 59 -9.45 -17.23 3.89
CA GLU A 59 -8.04 -17.07 4.24
C GLU A 59 -7.38 -16.06 3.32
N ILE A 60 -6.85 -14.97 3.91
CA ILE A 60 -6.18 -13.87 3.21
C ILE A 60 -4.75 -13.76 3.71
N THR A 61 -3.78 -13.59 2.80
CA THR A 61 -2.39 -13.28 3.17
C THR A 61 -1.88 -12.02 2.47
N GLY A 62 -0.90 -11.35 3.08
CA GLY A 62 -0.28 -10.15 2.53
C GLY A 62 0.98 -9.76 3.28
N ALA A 63 1.62 -8.66 2.89
CA ALA A 63 2.83 -8.15 3.53
C ALA A 63 2.56 -7.39 4.85
N GLY A 64 1.33 -6.90 5.07
CA GLY A 64 1.01 -6.08 6.24
C GLY A 64 1.13 -6.85 7.56
N THR A 65 1.96 -6.36 8.48
CA THR A 65 2.15 -6.91 9.83
C THR A 65 1.83 -5.88 10.91
N GLY A 66 1.78 -6.28 12.18
CA GLY A 66 1.56 -5.35 13.31
C GLY A 66 0.30 -4.49 13.13
N ARG A 67 0.44 -3.18 13.32
CA ARG A 67 -0.66 -2.20 13.18
C ARG A 67 -1.26 -2.18 11.77
N ASP A 68 -0.45 -2.39 10.75
CA ASP A 68 -0.92 -2.48 9.36
C ASP A 68 -1.91 -3.64 9.17
N ALA A 69 -1.59 -4.81 9.73
CA ALA A 69 -2.49 -5.95 9.73
C ALA A 69 -3.80 -5.65 10.48
N ASP A 70 -3.74 -4.90 11.58
CA ASP A 70 -4.94 -4.56 12.35
C ASP A 70 -5.87 -3.64 11.56
N LEU A 71 -5.33 -2.65 10.84
CA LEU A 71 -6.11 -1.78 9.96
C LEU A 71 -6.79 -2.56 8.82
N LEU A 72 -6.11 -3.55 8.24
CA LEU A 72 -6.72 -4.43 7.25
C LEU A 72 -7.84 -5.29 7.85
N ARG A 73 -7.63 -5.84 9.06
CA ARG A 73 -8.66 -6.62 9.77
C ARG A 73 -9.90 -5.78 10.08
N GLU A 74 -9.72 -4.50 10.44
CA GLU A 74 -10.84 -3.59 10.63
C GLU A 74 -11.72 -3.45 9.37
N ILE A 75 -11.13 -3.36 8.18
CA ILE A 75 -11.87 -3.31 6.91
C ILE A 75 -12.54 -4.66 6.62
N PHE A 76 -11.82 -5.77 6.81
CA PHE A 76 -12.33 -7.11 6.52
C PHE A 76 -13.44 -7.53 7.48
N ALA A 77 -13.52 -6.92 8.67
CA ALA A 77 -14.62 -7.13 9.60
C ALA A 77 -15.98 -6.74 9.01
N TYR A 78 -16.03 -5.74 8.12
CA TYR A 78 -17.27 -5.38 7.42
C TYR A 78 -17.71 -6.45 6.40
N PHE A 79 -16.77 -7.10 5.73
CA PHE A 79 -17.10 -8.25 4.90
C PHE A 79 -17.62 -9.42 5.74
N ALA A 80 -16.98 -9.70 6.89
CA ALA A 80 -17.43 -10.73 7.82
C ALA A 80 -18.84 -10.41 8.35
N GLU A 81 -19.11 -9.17 8.76
CA GLU A 81 -20.42 -8.71 9.22
C GLU A 81 -21.50 -8.85 8.13
N ALA A 82 -21.18 -8.41 6.90
CA ALA A 82 -22.13 -8.49 5.79
C ALA A 82 -22.50 -9.93 5.40
N THR A 83 -21.58 -10.89 5.56
CA THR A 83 -21.72 -12.23 4.96
C THR A 83 -21.84 -13.36 5.98
N GLY A 84 -21.57 -13.10 7.26
CA GLY A 84 -21.50 -14.13 8.30
C GLY A 84 -20.27 -15.04 8.21
N ALA A 85 -19.29 -14.73 7.34
CA ALA A 85 -18.08 -15.50 7.18
C ALA A 85 -17.06 -15.22 8.31
N GLU A 86 -16.19 -16.18 8.59
CA GLU A 86 -14.97 -15.94 9.34
C GLU A 86 -13.86 -15.47 8.37
N VAL A 87 -13.25 -14.32 8.63
CA VAL A 87 -12.11 -13.83 7.84
C VAL A 87 -10.83 -13.94 8.64
N LYS A 88 -9.82 -14.62 8.07
CA LYS A 88 -8.48 -14.79 8.66
C LYS A 88 -7.45 -14.10 7.80
N TYR A 89 -6.83 -13.04 8.34
CA TYR A 89 -5.70 -12.38 7.70
C TYR A 89 -4.40 -12.76 8.39
N SER A 90 -3.41 -13.17 7.59
CA SER A 90 -2.04 -13.46 8.00
C SER A 90 -1.06 -12.59 7.24
N GLY A 91 -0.34 -11.72 7.95
CA GLY A 91 0.75 -10.90 7.40
C GLY A 91 2.11 -11.55 7.61
N SER A 92 3.05 -11.29 6.68
CA SER A 92 4.43 -11.76 6.78
C SER A 92 5.41 -10.73 6.23
N ASP A 93 6.49 -10.47 6.96
CA ASP A 93 7.62 -9.64 6.50
C ASP A 93 8.46 -10.34 5.41
N SER A 94 8.19 -11.62 5.14
CA SER A 94 8.79 -12.41 4.07
C SER A 94 7.74 -12.82 3.02
N TYR A 95 6.69 -12.02 2.86
CA TYR A 95 5.51 -12.33 2.06
C TYR A 95 5.86 -12.78 0.63
N GLU A 96 6.79 -12.11 -0.04
CA GLU A 96 7.19 -12.40 -1.43
C GLU A 96 7.75 -13.82 -1.57
N GLN A 97 8.47 -14.30 -0.55
CA GLN A 97 8.99 -15.67 -0.51
C GLN A 97 7.92 -16.66 -0.07
N ASP A 98 7.15 -16.31 0.96
CA ASP A 98 6.14 -17.19 1.55
C ASP A 98 5.04 -17.54 0.56
N ILE A 99 4.57 -16.59 -0.25
CA ILE A 99 3.53 -16.84 -1.25
C ILE A 99 4.01 -17.79 -2.35
N VAL A 100 5.28 -17.67 -2.78
CA VAL A 100 5.88 -18.57 -3.75
C VAL A 100 5.99 -19.98 -3.17
N ILE A 101 6.42 -20.11 -1.91
CA ILE A 101 6.51 -21.39 -1.21
C ILE A 101 5.13 -22.04 -1.05
N ALA A 102 4.12 -21.27 -0.66
CA ALA A 102 2.74 -21.77 -0.49
C ALA A 102 2.17 -22.32 -1.81
N VAL A 103 2.41 -21.62 -2.92
CA VAL A 103 2.03 -22.07 -4.26
C VAL A 103 2.75 -23.37 -4.63
N GLN A 104 4.07 -23.45 -4.42
CA GLN A 104 4.86 -24.66 -4.73
C GLN A 104 4.45 -25.85 -3.87
N ALA A 105 4.05 -25.60 -2.62
CA ALA A 105 3.54 -26.63 -1.70
C ALA A 105 2.11 -27.08 -2.03
N GLY A 106 1.39 -26.38 -2.93
CA GLY A 106 -0.01 -26.67 -3.26
C GLY A 106 -0.99 -26.25 -2.18
N THR A 107 -0.62 -25.29 -1.31
CA THR A 107 -1.42 -24.77 -0.21
C THR A 107 -1.53 -23.22 -0.28
N PRO A 108 -1.92 -22.63 -1.43
CA PRO A 108 -2.10 -21.20 -1.51
C PRO A 108 -3.30 -20.74 -0.64
N PRO A 109 -3.31 -19.48 -0.15
CA PRO A 109 -4.47 -18.88 0.49
C PRO A 109 -5.65 -18.75 -0.48
N ASP A 110 -6.82 -18.36 0.00
CA ASP A 110 -7.95 -18.05 -0.88
C ASP A 110 -7.71 -16.75 -1.65
N VAL A 111 -7.22 -15.74 -0.93
CA VAL A 111 -6.91 -14.40 -1.44
C VAL A 111 -5.50 -14.02 -1.04
N ALA A 112 -4.77 -13.39 -1.96
CA ALA A 112 -3.45 -12.80 -1.72
C ALA A 112 -3.48 -11.31 -2.02
N LEU A 113 -2.88 -10.50 -1.12
CA LEU A 113 -2.72 -9.06 -1.29
C LEU A 113 -1.27 -8.80 -1.73
N TYR A 114 -1.09 -8.53 -3.02
CA TYR A 114 0.23 -8.26 -3.59
C TYR A 114 0.54 -6.77 -3.53
N PRO A 115 1.58 -6.33 -2.81
CA PRO A 115 2.09 -4.97 -2.98
C PRO A 115 2.81 -4.79 -4.33
N GLN A 116 3.27 -5.89 -4.97
CA GLN A 116 3.97 -5.87 -6.25
C GLN A 116 3.10 -6.45 -7.37
N PRO A 117 2.52 -5.63 -8.26
CA PRO A 117 1.78 -6.10 -9.43
C PRO A 117 2.62 -6.99 -10.37
N GLY A 118 3.95 -6.79 -10.43
CA GLY A 118 4.86 -7.62 -11.20
C GLY A 118 4.90 -9.07 -10.70
N LEU A 119 4.99 -9.28 -9.39
CA LEU A 119 4.92 -10.62 -8.79
C LEU A 119 3.54 -11.27 -9.03
N ALA A 120 2.47 -10.49 -8.90
CA ALA A 120 1.12 -10.99 -9.25
C ALA A 120 1.02 -11.36 -10.73
N ALA A 121 1.64 -10.59 -11.63
CA ALA A 121 1.68 -10.90 -13.06
C ALA A 121 2.43 -12.21 -13.35
N ASP A 122 3.54 -12.48 -12.67
CA ASP A 122 4.25 -13.75 -12.75
C ASP A 122 3.38 -14.92 -12.30
N MET A 123 2.61 -14.74 -11.21
CA MET A 123 1.68 -15.76 -10.72
C MET A 123 0.52 -15.98 -11.71
N ALA A 124 -0.04 -14.91 -12.30
CA ALA A 124 -1.07 -14.99 -13.33
C ALA A 124 -0.57 -15.76 -14.56
N LYS A 125 0.62 -15.43 -15.07
CA LYS A 125 1.25 -16.08 -16.22
C LYS A 125 1.45 -17.59 -16.00
N ARG A 126 1.75 -17.99 -14.77
CA ARG A 126 1.93 -19.39 -14.38
C ARG A 126 0.61 -20.12 -14.07
N GLY A 127 -0.54 -19.42 -14.09
CA GLY A 127 -1.87 -19.99 -13.85
C GLY A 127 -2.20 -20.19 -12.37
N HIS A 128 -1.58 -19.43 -11.48
CA HIS A 128 -1.81 -19.49 -10.03
C HIS A 128 -2.83 -18.46 -9.52
N LEU A 129 -3.32 -17.59 -10.40
CA LEU A 129 -4.39 -16.64 -10.10
C LEU A 129 -5.65 -16.97 -10.91
N VAL A 130 -6.80 -16.67 -10.32
CA VAL A 130 -8.10 -16.82 -10.95
C VAL A 130 -8.51 -15.48 -11.59
N PRO A 131 -8.83 -15.44 -12.89
CA PRO A 131 -9.30 -14.22 -13.52
C PRO A 131 -10.66 -13.79 -12.95
N LEU A 132 -10.85 -12.48 -12.79
CA LEU A 132 -12.11 -11.90 -12.36
C LEU A 132 -13.13 -11.84 -13.51
N ALA A 133 -14.38 -11.51 -13.19
CA ALA A 133 -15.46 -11.41 -14.17
C ALA A 133 -15.13 -10.38 -15.28
N GLU A 134 -15.59 -10.64 -16.51
CA GLU A 134 -15.33 -9.78 -17.68
C GLU A 134 -15.72 -8.30 -17.47
N GLY A 135 -16.75 -8.01 -16.67
CA GLY A 135 -17.19 -6.67 -16.34
C GLY A 135 -16.23 -5.87 -15.44
N THR A 136 -15.26 -6.51 -14.79
CA THR A 136 -14.36 -5.85 -13.83
C THR A 136 -13.48 -4.78 -14.50
N ARG A 137 -13.07 -4.98 -15.75
CA ARG A 137 -12.34 -3.94 -16.49
C ARG A 137 -13.16 -2.65 -16.66
N GLN A 138 -14.43 -2.79 -17.04
CA GLN A 138 -15.33 -1.64 -17.19
C GLN A 138 -15.61 -0.98 -15.83
N TRP A 139 -15.73 -1.79 -14.78
CA TRP A 139 -15.89 -1.27 -13.42
C TRP A 139 -14.72 -0.33 -13.02
N TYR A 140 -13.46 -0.69 -13.33
CA TYR A 140 -12.32 0.19 -13.10
C TYR A 140 -12.46 1.52 -13.84
N ILE A 141 -12.83 1.46 -15.13
CA ILE A 141 -12.98 2.66 -15.98
C ILE A 141 -14.03 3.60 -15.41
N ASP A 142 -15.13 3.04 -14.91
CA ASP A 142 -16.29 3.81 -14.42
C ASP A 142 -16.08 4.35 -12.98
N ASN A 143 -15.26 3.67 -12.16
CA ASN A 143 -15.20 3.96 -10.73
C ASN A 143 -13.83 4.48 -10.24
N PHE A 144 -12.75 4.35 -11.00
CA PHE A 144 -11.45 4.85 -10.58
C PHE A 144 -11.04 6.09 -11.38
N ALA A 145 -10.46 7.07 -10.71
CA ALA A 145 -9.75 8.14 -11.38
C ALA A 145 -8.60 7.53 -12.22
N ALA A 146 -8.49 7.92 -13.51
CA ALA A 146 -7.58 7.27 -14.48
C ALA A 146 -7.83 5.74 -14.62
N GLY A 147 -9.10 5.34 -14.61
CA GLY A 147 -9.52 3.94 -14.53
C GLY A 147 -8.96 3.01 -15.60
N GLU A 148 -8.67 3.50 -16.82
CA GLU A 148 -8.00 2.69 -17.86
C GLU A 148 -6.60 2.24 -17.43
N SER A 149 -5.82 3.12 -16.81
CA SER A 149 -4.48 2.80 -16.30
C SER A 149 -4.52 1.74 -15.20
N TRP A 150 -5.46 1.86 -14.27
CA TRP A 150 -5.65 0.85 -13.21
C TRP A 150 -6.14 -0.50 -13.76
N ALA A 151 -7.06 -0.47 -14.72
CA ALA A 151 -7.53 -1.67 -15.41
C ALA A 151 -6.38 -2.39 -16.13
N ASP A 152 -5.48 -1.65 -16.78
CA ASP A 152 -4.31 -2.21 -17.46
C ASP A 152 -3.32 -2.83 -16.47
N LEU A 153 -3.03 -2.15 -15.35
CA LEU A 153 -2.18 -2.67 -14.27
C LEU A 153 -2.74 -3.96 -13.66
N ALA A 154 -4.06 -4.05 -13.48
CA ALA A 154 -4.75 -5.22 -12.96
C ALA A 154 -4.90 -6.36 -13.99
N SER A 155 -4.48 -6.14 -15.26
CA SER A 155 -4.72 -7.07 -16.38
C SER A 155 -3.45 -7.68 -16.96
N PRO A 156 -2.64 -8.41 -16.18
CA PRO A 156 -1.50 -9.14 -16.74
C PRO A 156 -1.96 -10.25 -17.69
N ARG A 157 -1.02 -10.77 -18.47
CA ARG A 157 -1.29 -11.90 -19.36
C ARG A 157 -1.33 -13.21 -18.59
N GLY A 158 -2.39 -13.98 -18.79
CA GLY A 158 -2.54 -15.33 -18.25
C GLY A 158 -1.70 -16.37 -19.00
N PRO A 159 -1.86 -17.67 -18.67
CA PRO A 159 -1.14 -18.77 -19.30
C PRO A 159 -1.41 -18.90 -20.80
N ASP A 160 -2.55 -18.44 -21.26
CA ASP A 160 -2.97 -18.39 -22.67
C ASP A 160 -2.37 -17.21 -23.45
N GLY A 161 -1.62 -16.33 -22.77
CA GLY A 161 -1.06 -15.11 -23.32
C GLY A 161 -2.07 -13.97 -23.48
N THR A 162 -3.33 -14.14 -23.04
CA THR A 162 -4.40 -13.15 -23.10
C THR A 162 -4.43 -12.34 -21.80
N PRO A 163 -4.59 -11.00 -21.85
CA PRO A 163 -4.78 -10.19 -20.65
C PRO A 163 -6.19 -10.42 -20.06
N HIS A 164 -6.24 -10.62 -18.73
CA HIS A 164 -7.46 -10.69 -17.94
C HIS A 164 -7.28 -9.88 -16.66
N VAL A 165 -8.34 -9.31 -16.13
CA VAL A 165 -8.28 -8.68 -14.80
C VAL A 165 -8.13 -9.77 -13.74
N TYR A 166 -7.08 -9.73 -12.93
CA TYR A 166 -6.81 -10.71 -11.89
C TYR A 166 -7.01 -10.21 -10.47
N GLY A 167 -7.23 -8.92 -10.26
CA GLY A 167 -7.38 -8.39 -8.92
C GLY A 167 -8.02 -7.01 -8.87
N ILE A 168 -8.24 -6.56 -7.63
CA ILE A 168 -8.76 -5.23 -7.31
C ILE A 168 -7.71 -4.49 -6.48
N PHE A 169 -7.32 -3.29 -6.93
CA PHE A 169 -6.53 -2.37 -6.12
C PHE A 169 -7.41 -1.82 -5.00
N ASN A 170 -7.02 -2.08 -3.76
CA ASN A 170 -7.80 -1.72 -2.58
C ASN A 170 -7.24 -0.50 -1.83
N ALA A 171 -6.02 -0.10 -2.14
CA ALA A 171 -5.33 1.01 -1.54
C ALA A 171 -4.27 1.56 -2.50
N VAL A 172 -3.99 2.87 -2.41
CA VAL A 172 -2.94 3.55 -3.18
C VAL A 172 -2.12 4.41 -2.23
N ASP A 173 -0.81 4.40 -2.43
CA ASP A 173 0.12 5.24 -1.70
C ASP A 173 0.80 6.20 -2.65
N VAL A 174 1.03 7.43 -2.18
CA VAL A 174 1.92 8.40 -2.80
C VAL A 174 3.30 8.21 -2.18
N LYS A 175 4.32 7.95 -3.00
CA LYS A 175 5.69 7.73 -2.56
C LYS A 175 6.57 8.99 -2.65
N SER A 176 6.15 9.99 -3.40
CA SER A 176 6.88 11.24 -3.63
C SER A 176 6.71 12.26 -2.49
N LEU A 177 7.02 11.86 -1.26
CA LEU A 177 6.84 12.66 -0.05
C LEU A 177 8.11 12.71 0.79
N VAL A 178 8.28 13.82 1.51
CA VAL A 178 9.26 13.98 2.58
C VAL A 178 8.53 14.41 3.84
N TRP A 179 8.66 13.61 4.88
CA TRP A 179 8.10 13.84 6.20
C TRP A 179 9.08 14.59 7.08
N TYR A 180 8.58 15.46 7.96
CA TYR A 180 9.37 16.28 8.87
C TYR A 180 8.59 16.64 10.11
N SER A 181 9.26 17.12 11.16
CA SER A 181 8.63 17.75 12.33
C SER A 181 8.51 19.25 12.09
N PRO A 182 7.27 19.82 12.03
CA PRO A 182 7.08 21.28 11.92
C PRO A 182 7.78 22.06 13.04
N GLU A 183 7.70 21.56 14.29
CA GLU A 183 8.36 22.18 15.44
C GLU A 183 9.88 22.27 15.24
N ALA A 184 10.51 21.15 14.82
CA ALA A 184 11.96 21.12 14.58
C ALA A 184 12.40 22.04 13.43
N PHE A 185 11.60 22.19 12.38
CA PHE A 185 11.86 23.11 11.28
C PHE A 185 11.73 24.57 11.75
N ASP A 186 10.66 24.90 12.47
CA ASP A 186 10.43 26.26 13.01
C ASP A 186 11.52 26.68 14.01
N GLU A 187 11.94 25.78 14.91
CA GLU A 187 13.01 26.04 15.89
C GLU A 187 14.36 26.35 15.23
N ASN A 188 14.64 25.73 14.07
CA ASN A 188 15.89 25.95 13.32
C ASN A 188 15.73 26.99 12.21
N GLY A 189 14.51 27.48 11.94
CA GLY A 189 14.23 28.49 10.93
C GLY A 189 14.38 27.97 9.49
N TYR A 190 14.03 26.70 9.25
CA TYR A 190 14.07 26.10 7.93
C TYR A 190 12.75 26.28 7.19
N ASP A 191 12.85 26.67 5.93
CA ASP A 191 11.72 26.76 5.00
C ASP A 191 11.53 25.44 4.25
N ILE A 192 10.29 25.16 3.83
CA ILE A 192 9.96 23.99 3.00
C ILE A 192 10.52 24.20 1.59
N PRO A 193 11.43 23.32 1.10
CA PRO A 193 12.05 23.44 -0.22
C PRO A 193 11.02 23.24 -1.33
N GLN A 194 11.05 24.09 -2.34
CA GLN A 194 10.15 24.05 -3.48
C GLN A 194 10.77 23.37 -4.71
N SER A 195 12.10 23.22 -4.72
CA SER A 195 12.85 22.55 -5.78
C SER A 195 13.88 21.58 -5.20
N MET A 196 14.36 20.66 -6.05
CA MET A 196 15.42 19.71 -5.66
C MET A 196 16.72 20.45 -5.35
N GLU A 197 17.00 21.53 -6.05
CA GLU A 197 18.13 22.40 -5.80
C GLU A 197 18.05 23.01 -4.39
N GLU A 198 16.86 23.47 -3.98
CA GLU A 198 16.62 23.98 -2.62
C GLU A 198 16.71 22.86 -1.57
N LEU A 199 16.20 21.66 -1.85
CA LEU A 199 16.32 20.50 -0.93
C LEU A 199 17.78 20.13 -0.68
N LYS A 200 18.62 20.13 -1.74
CA LYS A 200 20.05 19.88 -1.59
C LYS A 200 20.73 20.96 -0.75
N SER A 201 20.42 22.25 -1.01
CA SER A 201 20.95 23.37 -0.23
C SER A 201 20.48 23.33 1.24
N LEU A 202 19.25 22.90 1.49
CA LEU A 202 18.72 22.72 2.85
C LEU A 202 19.50 21.63 3.58
N ALA A 203 19.74 20.48 2.94
CA ALA A 203 20.53 19.40 3.53
C ALA A 203 21.97 19.83 3.86
N GLU A 204 22.62 20.62 2.98
CA GLU A 204 23.94 21.20 3.24
C GLU A 204 23.89 22.15 4.46
N SER A 205 22.87 23.01 4.55
CA SER A 205 22.71 23.95 5.68
C SER A 205 22.49 23.22 7.00
N MET A 206 21.70 22.13 7.02
CA MET A 206 21.50 21.30 8.21
C MET A 206 22.83 20.71 8.73
N VAL A 207 23.68 20.23 7.83
CA VAL A 207 25.02 19.72 8.21
C VAL A 207 25.91 20.84 8.76
N ASP A 208 25.90 22.02 8.14
CA ASP A 208 26.65 23.18 8.62
C ASP A 208 26.17 23.62 10.04
N ASP A 209 24.90 23.43 10.35
CA ASP A 209 24.32 23.68 11.67
C ASP A 209 24.57 22.51 12.67
N GLY A 210 25.21 21.44 12.21
CA GLY A 210 25.52 20.26 13.03
C GLY A 210 24.35 19.29 13.20
N LEU A 211 23.37 19.34 12.30
CA LEU A 211 22.19 18.46 12.26
C LEU A 211 22.31 17.43 11.13
N THR A 212 21.64 16.31 11.28
CA THR A 212 21.59 15.26 10.26
C THR A 212 20.34 15.43 9.39
N PRO A 213 20.47 15.59 8.07
CA PRO A 213 19.32 15.82 7.18
C PRO A 213 18.29 14.69 7.17
N PHE A 214 18.70 13.42 7.02
CA PHE A 214 17.76 12.34 6.72
C PHE A 214 17.81 11.18 7.72
N CYS A 215 16.63 10.75 8.13
CA CYS A 215 16.35 9.42 8.63
C CYS A 215 16.21 8.47 7.44
N LEU A 216 16.98 7.40 7.39
CA LEU A 216 16.93 6.42 6.29
C LEU A 216 17.04 5.00 6.84
N GLY A 217 16.09 4.13 6.50
CA GLY A 217 16.10 2.71 6.82
C GLY A 217 15.70 1.89 5.60
N LEU A 218 16.52 0.88 5.26
CA LEU A 218 16.31 -0.01 4.13
C LEU A 218 15.84 -1.41 4.56
N GLY A 219 15.94 -1.72 5.85
CA GLY A 219 15.56 -3.01 6.41
C GLY A 219 14.05 -3.26 6.28
N ALA A 220 13.66 -4.44 5.76
CA ALA A 220 12.28 -4.88 5.60
C ALA A 220 12.20 -6.42 5.51
N GLY A 221 12.98 -7.14 6.32
CA GLY A 221 13.05 -8.60 6.20
C GLY A 221 13.51 -9.05 4.82
N ALA A 222 12.75 -9.90 4.13
CA ALA A 222 13.05 -10.35 2.77
C ALA A 222 12.92 -9.23 1.72
N GLY A 223 12.16 -8.18 2.02
CA GLY A 223 11.99 -7.01 1.16
C GLY A 223 13.07 -5.94 1.35
N THR A 224 14.12 -6.20 2.18
CA THR A 224 15.19 -5.22 2.43
C THR A 224 15.73 -4.65 1.12
N GLY A 225 15.73 -3.31 1.02
CA GLY A 225 16.20 -2.57 -0.16
C GLY A 225 15.11 -1.81 -0.92
N TRP A 226 13.82 -2.16 -0.78
CA TRP A 226 12.75 -1.44 -1.48
C TRP A 226 12.71 0.08 -1.18
N PRO A 227 13.03 0.58 0.04
CA PRO A 227 13.05 2.02 0.24
C PRO A 227 14.08 2.74 -0.63
N ALA A 228 15.20 2.07 -0.97
CA ALA A 228 16.21 2.65 -1.84
C ALA A 228 15.78 2.69 -3.31
N THR A 229 15.07 1.66 -3.80
CA THR A 229 14.55 1.66 -5.17
C THR A 229 13.53 2.75 -5.39
N ASP A 230 12.69 3.04 -4.39
CA ASP A 230 11.75 4.16 -4.39
C ASP A 230 12.42 5.52 -4.66
N TRP A 231 13.60 5.75 -4.10
CA TRP A 231 14.37 6.96 -4.38
C TRP A 231 14.85 7.01 -5.83
N VAL A 232 15.42 5.91 -6.33
CA VAL A 232 15.92 5.81 -7.71
C VAL A 232 14.79 6.03 -8.71
N GLU A 233 13.63 5.45 -8.47
CA GLU A 233 12.43 5.57 -9.29
C GLU A 233 11.89 7.01 -9.30
N ASP A 234 11.85 7.64 -8.14
CA ASP A 234 11.47 9.03 -8.02
C ASP A 234 12.48 9.96 -8.74
N PHE A 235 13.78 9.67 -8.66
CA PHE A 235 14.80 10.38 -9.43
C PHE A 235 14.69 10.14 -10.94
N MET A 236 14.32 8.94 -11.38
CA MET A 236 14.01 8.71 -12.80
C MET A 236 12.88 9.64 -13.28
N LEU A 237 11.79 9.77 -12.51
CA LEU A 237 10.67 10.66 -12.85
C LEU A 237 11.02 12.16 -12.77
N ARG A 238 12.06 12.54 -12.03
CA ARG A 238 12.50 13.94 -11.87
C ARG A 238 13.61 14.34 -12.82
N THR A 239 14.27 13.36 -13.41
CA THR A 239 15.39 13.60 -14.32
C THR A 239 15.09 13.24 -15.77
N GLN A 240 14.07 12.40 -16.01
CA GLN A 240 13.73 11.85 -17.32
C GLN A 240 12.22 12.02 -17.62
N PRO A 241 11.85 12.16 -18.91
CA PRO A 241 10.45 12.06 -19.31
C PRO A 241 9.83 10.71 -18.94
N PRO A 242 8.50 10.67 -18.69
CA PRO A 242 7.82 9.45 -18.22
C PRO A 242 7.93 8.28 -19.21
N GLU A 243 8.10 8.53 -20.50
CA GLU A 243 8.30 7.48 -21.51
C GLU A 243 9.64 6.74 -21.32
N VAL A 244 10.66 7.42 -20.81
CA VAL A 244 11.95 6.80 -20.46
C VAL A 244 11.81 5.90 -19.26
N TYR A 245 11.02 6.32 -18.26
CA TYR A 245 10.66 5.47 -17.12
C TYR A 245 9.96 4.18 -17.58
N ASP A 246 8.94 4.32 -18.43
CA ASP A 246 8.18 3.18 -18.96
C ASP A 246 9.05 2.20 -19.77
N GLN A 247 10.01 2.72 -20.57
CA GLN A 247 10.97 1.91 -21.31
C GLN A 247 11.95 1.18 -20.39
N TRP A 248 12.40 1.82 -19.32
CA TRP A 248 13.28 1.21 -18.33
C TRP A 248 12.58 0.06 -17.58
N VAL A 249 11.39 0.30 -17.05
CA VAL A 249 10.58 -0.71 -16.35
C VAL A 249 10.33 -1.96 -17.21
N LYS A 250 10.23 -1.81 -18.54
CA LYS A 250 10.06 -2.91 -19.50
C LYS A 250 11.38 -3.48 -20.04
N ASN A 251 12.52 -2.95 -19.58
CA ASN A 251 13.85 -3.27 -20.12
C ASN A 251 13.95 -3.07 -21.65
N GLU A 252 13.27 -2.05 -22.17
CA GLU A 252 13.47 -1.53 -23.52
C GLU A 252 14.74 -0.68 -23.57
N ILE A 253 15.09 -0.04 -22.44
CA ILE A 253 16.42 0.49 -22.15
C ILE A 253 17.02 -0.29 -20.98
N PRO A 254 18.32 -0.60 -20.99
CA PRO A 254 18.95 -1.40 -19.95
C PRO A 254 19.17 -0.60 -18.67
N PHE A 255 19.35 -1.29 -17.53
CA PHE A 255 19.77 -0.63 -16.27
C PHE A 255 21.12 0.11 -16.41
N THR A 256 21.99 -0.34 -17.29
CA THR A 256 23.28 0.29 -17.60
C THR A 256 23.17 1.54 -18.48
N ASP A 257 21.97 1.96 -18.87
CA ASP A 257 21.76 3.23 -19.56
C ASP A 257 22.22 4.40 -18.65
N PRO A 258 22.98 5.37 -19.17
CA PRO A 258 23.48 6.48 -18.36
C PRO A 258 22.40 7.29 -17.62
N ARG A 259 21.16 7.27 -18.12
CA ARG A 259 20.03 7.94 -17.45
C ARG A 259 19.60 7.21 -16.18
N VAL A 260 19.64 5.88 -16.18
CA VAL A 260 19.34 5.04 -15.01
C VAL A 260 20.48 5.12 -14.01
N VAL A 261 21.72 4.98 -14.46
CA VAL A 261 22.91 5.16 -13.61
C VAL A 261 22.90 6.52 -12.94
N GLY A 262 22.56 7.60 -13.69
CA GLY A 262 22.44 8.94 -13.12
C GLY A 262 21.36 9.06 -12.03
N ALA A 263 20.24 8.35 -12.14
CA ALA A 263 19.24 8.32 -11.07
C ALA A 263 19.72 7.56 -9.82
N ILE A 264 20.53 6.51 -9.99
CA ILE A 264 21.19 5.81 -8.88
C ILE A 264 22.21 6.75 -8.19
N GLU A 265 22.96 7.54 -8.96
CA GLU A 265 23.91 8.53 -8.42
C GLU A 265 23.20 9.66 -7.65
N GLU A 266 22.03 10.14 -8.14
CA GLU A 266 21.21 11.13 -7.44
C GLU A 266 20.72 10.61 -6.08
N TYR A 267 20.28 9.36 -6.01
CA TYR A 267 20.01 8.70 -4.72
C TYR A 267 21.26 8.65 -3.85
N GLY A 268 22.41 8.28 -4.42
CA GLY A 268 23.68 8.20 -3.71
C GLY A 268 24.16 9.55 -3.14
N TYR A 269 23.80 10.67 -3.75
CA TYR A 269 24.10 12.01 -3.22
C TYR A 269 23.56 12.16 -1.79
N PHE A 270 22.35 11.67 -1.52
CA PHE A 270 21.74 11.70 -0.19
C PHE A 270 22.16 10.52 0.68
N ALA A 271 22.04 9.30 0.18
CA ALA A 271 22.14 8.10 0.97
C ALA A 271 23.56 7.62 1.30
N ARG A 272 24.56 8.04 0.52
CA ARG A 272 25.99 7.64 0.69
C ARG A 272 26.85 8.71 1.36
N ASN A 273 26.26 9.81 1.75
CA ASN A 273 26.92 10.81 2.55
C ASN A 273 26.63 10.54 4.03
N ASP A 274 27.64 10.10 4.78
CA ASP A 274 27.48 9.74 6.18
C ASP A 274 27.07 10.92 7.08
N ASP A 275 27.32 12.17 6.66
CA ASP A 275 26.85 13.36 7.36
C ASP A 275 25.35 13.66 7.08
N TYR A 276 24.78 13.03 6.04
CA TYR A 276 23.38 13.26 5.64
C TYR A 276 22.41 12.23 6.26
N VAL A 277 22.91 11.09 6.74
CA VAL A 277 22.08 9.97 7.17
C VAL A 277 22.34 9.64 8.64
N ASP A 278 21.28 9.50 9.43
CA ASP A 278 21.42 9.10 10.84
C ASP A 278 22.12 7.73 10.97
N GLY A 279 23.22 7.72 11.71
CA GLY A 279 24.10 6.58 11.84
C GLY A 279 24.95 6.26 10.62
N GLY A 280 24.86 7.05 9.54
CA GLY A 280 25.59 6.89 8.28
C GLY A 280 25.00 5.83 7.34
N SER A 281 25.54 5.78 6.13
CA SER A 281 25.06 4.92 5.02
C SER A 281 25.04 3.41 5.38
N SER A 282 26.00 2.96 6.18
CA SER A 282 26.06 1.56 6.62
C SER A 282 24.96 1.20 7.62
N ALA A 283 24.54 2.15 8.49
CA ALA A 283 23.45 1.93 9.42
C ALA A 283 22.10 1.87 8.68
N ALA A 284 21.91 2.73 7.68
CA ALA A 284 20.70 2.75 6.85
C ALA A 284 20.35 1.37 6.28
N ALA A 285 21.34 0.57 5.88
CA ALA A 285 21.12 -0.76 5.33
C ALA A 285 20.49 -1.76 6.33
N THR A 286 20.58 -1.50 7.64
CA THR A 286 20.16 -2.41 8.70
C THR A 286 19.00 -1.86 9.55
N ILE A 287 18.77 -0.55 9.55
CA ILE A 287 17.62 0.06 10.23
C ILE A 287 16.35 -0.37 9.50
N ASP A 288 15.39 -0.90 10.25
CA ASP A 288 14.07 -1.24 9.68
C ASP A 288 13.37 0.04 9.21
N PHE A 289 12.71 0.00 8.05
CA PHE A 289 12.03 1.16 7.50
C PHE A 289 10.91 1.69 8.41
N ARG A 290 10.35 0.83 9.27
CA ARG A 290 9.30 1.18 10.22
C ARG A 290 9.84 1.98 11.42
N ASP A 291 11.08 1.69 11.81
CA ASP A 291 11.75 2.33 12.95
C ASP A 291 12.52 3.59 12.51
N SER A 292 12.84 3.69 11.22
CA SER A 292 13.65 4.80 10.71
C SER A 292 13.05 6.20 10.92
N PRO A 293 11.71 6.45 10.91
CA PRO A 293 11.15 7.76 11.18
C PRO A 293 11.23 8.20 12.65
N ASP A 294 11.49 7.29 13.60
CA ASP A 294 11.52 7.59 15.04
C ASP A 294 12.47 8.74 15.37
N GLY A 295 13.58 8.83 14.64
CA GLY A 295 14.58 9.88 14.80
C GLY A 295 14.05 11.31 14.61
N LEU A 296 12.95 11.50 13.85
CA LEU A 296 12.29 12.80 13.68
C LEU A 296 11.70 13.32 14.98
N PHE A 297 11.23 12.40 15.85
CA PHE A 297 10.42 12.67 17.04
C PHE A 297 11.22 12.53 18.34
N GLU A 298 12.51 12.24 18.26
CA GLU A 298 13.40 12.27 19.43
C GLU A 298 13.75 13.72 19.80
N PHE A 299 14.11 13.94 21.06
CA PHE A 299 14.56 15.26 21.51
C PHE A 299 15.96 15.22 22.11
N PRO A 300 16.95 15.89 21.52
CA PRO A 300 16.91 16.54 20.21
C PRO A 300 16.68 15.54 19.06
N PRO A 301 16.12 15.97 17.93
CA PRO A 301 15.90 15.07 16.80
C PRO A 301 17.23 14.53 16.27
N LYS A 302 17.25 13.25 15.91
CA LYS A 302 18.43 12.60 15.31
C LYS A 302 18.59 12.94 13.84
N CYS A 303 17.51 13.25 13.18
CA CYS A 303 17.43 13.56 11.77
C CYS A 303 16.23 14.47 11.52
N MET A 304 16.28 15.29 10.48
CA MET A 304 15.32 16.38 10.26
C MET A 304 14.21 16.01 9.27
N MET A 305 14.49 15.09 8.34
CA MET A 305 13.61 14.71 7.25
C MET A 305 13.59 13.19 7.05
N HIS A 306 12.46 12.66 6.55
CA HIS A 306 12.31 11.26 6.19
C HIS A 306 11.56 11.13 4.86
N ARG A 307 12.24 10.76 3.77
CA ARG A 307 11.58 10.51 2.49
C ARG A 307 10.93 9.13 2.52
N GLN A 308 9.59 9.10 2.52
CA GLN A 308 8.83 7.86 2.56
C GLN A 308 7.38 8.07 2.09
N ALA A 309 6.71 6.98 1.73
CA ALA A 309 5.35 6.97 1.24
C ALA A 309 4.29 7.41 2.26
N SER A 310 3.07 7.67 1.77
CA SER A 310 1.93 8.15 2.56
C SER A 310 1.47 7.19 3.67
N PHE A 311 1.87 5.92 3.63
CA PHE A 311 1.53 4.94 4.68
C PHE A 311 2.42 5.03 5.93
N ILE A 312 3.59 5.73 5.87
CA ILE A 312 4.58 5.68 6.95
C ILE A 312 4.07 6.18 8.32
N PRO A 313 3.09 7.10 8.41
CA PRO A 313 2.52 7.49 9.68
C PRO A 313 1.94 6.33 10.52
N THR A 314 1.64 5.20 9.87
CA THR A 314 1.19 3.98 10.56
C THR A 314 2.24 3.45 11.54
N PHE A 315 3.51 3.81 11.31
CA PHE A 315 4.67 3.35 12.08
C PHE A 315 5.30 4.46 12.93
N PHE A 316 4.73 5.67 12.95
CA PHE A 316 5.21 6.72 13.85
C PHE A 316 5.01 6.33 15.31
N PRO A 317 5.85 6.83 16.22
CA PRO A 317 5.70 6.57 17.65
C PRO A 317 4.31 6.92 18.18
N ASP A 318 3.86 6.18 19.19
CA ASP A 318 2.57 6.43 19.85
C ASP A 318 2.46 7.87 20.33
N GLY A 319 1.38 8.53 19.95
CA GLY A 319 1.09 9.92 20.35
C GLY A 319 1.50 10.98 19.34
N VAL A 320 2.23 10.62 18.28
CA VAL A 320 2.55 11.54 17.18
C VAL A 320 1.28 11.84 16.38
N ALA A 321 0.88 13.11 16.34
CA ALA A 321 -0.27 13.60 15.60
C ALA A 321 0.15 14.14 14.22
N VAL A 322 -0.33 13.49 13.16
CA VAL A 322 -0.09 13.94 11.78
C VAL A 322 -0.89 15.22 11.52
N GLY A 323 -0.21 16.25 11.02
CA GLY A 323 -0.74 17.61 10.86
C GLY A 323 -0.39 18.55 12.02
N GLU A 324 0.20 18.03 13.11
CA GLU A 324 0.67 18.80 14.27
C GLU A 324 2.15 18.50 14.57
N ASP A 325 2.48 17.26 14.96
CA ASP A 325 3.85 16.85 15.32
C ASP A 325 4.65 16.39 14.08
N ALA A 326 3.94 15.90 13.08
CA ALA A 326 4.50 15.44 11.79
C ALA A 326 3.71 16.06 10.64
N ASP A 327 4.40 16.57 9.64
CA ASP A 327 3.81 17.01 8.38
C ASP A 327 4.69 16.55 7.22
N PHE A 328 4.28 16.84 6.00
CA PHE A 328 5.00 16.43 4.80
C PHE A 328 5.06 17.54 3.77
N PHE A 329 6.01 17.41 2.86
CA PHE A 329 6.02 18.16 1.62
C PHE A 329 6.24 17.22 0.42
N TYR A 330 5.81 17.68 -0.75
CA TYR A 330 6.04 16.95 -1.99
C TYR A 330 7.55 16.85 -2.25
N PHE A 331 8.07 15.64 -2.52
CA PHE A 331 9.47 15.45 -2.92
C PHE A 331 9.72 16.23 -4.21
N PRO A 332 10.54 17.30 -4.19
CA PRO A 332 10.46 18.34 -5.20
C PRO A 332 11.04 17.92 -6.55
N SER A 333 10.56 18.57 -7.61
CA SER A 333 11.15 18.49 -8.95
C SER A 333 12.37 19.38 -9.06
N TYR A 334 13.23 19.14 -10.07
CA TYR A 334 14.30 20.08 -10.42
C TYR A 334 13.74 21.28 -11.15
N ASP A 335 14.11 22.50 -10.73
CA ASP A 335 13.81 23.74 -11.46
C ASP A 335 14.46 23.75 -12.85
N SER A 336 15.62 23.09 -12.96
CA SER A 336 16.37 22.97 -14.22
C SER A 336 15.74 21.97 -15.22
N LYS A 337 14.66 21.26 -14.85
CA LYS A 337 13.96 20.27 -15.68
C LYS A 337 12.48 20.65 -15.84
N ASP A 338 12.01 20.70 -17.08
CA ASP A 338 10.59 20.98 -17.38
C ASP A 338 9.79 19.66 -17.44
N LEU A 339 9.69 18.98 -16.29
CA LEU A 339 9.00 17.70 -16.15
C LEU A 339 7.70 17.79 -15.32
N GLY A 340 7.31 18.98 -14.90
CA GLY A 340 6.12 19.23 -14.10
C GLY A 340 6.21 18.68 -12.67
N ARG A 341 5.12 18.11 -12.18
CA ARG A 341 5.02 17.50 -10.84
C ARG A 341 4.74 16.00 -10.96
N PRO A 342 5.74 15.18 -11.25
CA PRO A 342 5.56 13.74 -11.30
C PRO A 342 5.34 13.14 -9.90
N VAL A 343 4.49 12.15 -9.81
CA VAL A 343 4.22 11.38 -8.58
C VAL A 343 4.53 9.91 -8.82
N LEU A 344 5.37 9.37 -7.97
CA LEU A 344 5.56 7.94 -7.81
C LEU A 344 4.51 7.41 -6.84
N GLY A 345 3.88 6.30 -7.14
CA GLY A 345 2.90 5.67 -6.27
C GLY A 345 2.98 4.16 -6.26
N SER A 346 2.32 3.56 -5.31
CA SER A 346 2.15 2.11 -5.17
C SER A 346 0.71 1.77 -4.82
N GLY A 347 0.41 0.49 -4.70
CA GLY A 347 -0.91 0.06 -4.27
C GLY A 347 -1.00 -1.45 -4.11
N GLY A 348 -1.85 -1.89 -3.20
CA GLY A 348 -2.11 -3.30 -2.96
C GLY A 348 -3.10 -3.88 -3.96
N LEU A 349 -2.73 -4.97 -4.62
CA LEU A 349 -3.58 -5.72 -5.54
C LEU A 349 -4.11 -6.98 -4.85
N ALA A 350 -5.40 -7.01 -4.49
CA ALA A 350 -6.07 -8.20 -3.98
C ALA A 350 -6.41 -9.15 -5.13
N THR A 351 -6.00 -10.41 -5.04
CA THR A 351 -6.19 -11.42 -6.09
C THR A 351 -6.80 -12.70 -5.54
N ILE A 352 -7.51 -13.46 -6.38
CA ILE A 352 -8.02 -14.79 -6.03
C ILE A 352 -6.98 -15.84 -6.40
N MET A 353 -6.57 -16.67 -5.43
CA MET A 353 -5.70 -17.81 -5.65
C MET A 353 -6.44 -19.15 -5.66
N GLN A 354 -7.58 -19.23 -4.99
CA GLN A 354 -8.46 -20.40 -5.01
C GLN A 354 -9.85 -20.00 -5.50
N ASP A 355 -10.34 -20.69 -6.54
CA ASP A 355 -11.64 -20.44 -7.15
C ASP A 355 -12.78 -20.89 -6.22
N LYS A 356 -13.11 -20.04 -5.23
CA LYS A 356 -14.14 -20.25 -4.24
C LYS A 356 -15.18 -19.11 -4.31
N PRO A 357 -16.48 -19.41 -4.18
CA PRO A 357 -17.53 -18.36 -4.20
C PRO A 357 -17.30 -17.24 -3.19
N ILE A 358 -16.80 -17.55 -2.00
CA ILE A 358 -16.49 -16.56 -0.96
C ILE A 358 -15.33 -15.61 -1.38
N ALA A 359 -14.33 -16.10 -2.12
CA ALA A 359 -13.24 -15.27 -2.62
C ALA A 359 -13.75 -14.30 -3.72
N HIS A 360 -14.64 -14.76 -4.60
CA HIS A 360 -15.30 -13.89 -5.59
C HIS A 360 -16.18 -12.83 -4.91
N ALA A 361 -16.91 -13.20 -3.87
CA ALA A 361 -17.70 -12.25 -3.09
C ALA A 361 -16.82 -11.21 -2.39
N PHE A 362 -15.63 -11.61 -1.91
CA PHE A 362 -14.68 -10.65 -1.36
C PHE A 362 -14.18 -9.66 -2.42
N MET A 363 -13.90 -10.10 -3.64
CA MET A 363 -13.57 -9.17 -4.75
C MET A 363 -14.75 -8.24 -5.06
N ALA A 364 -15.99 -8.74 -5.03
CA ALA A 364 -17.18 -7.89 -5.21
C ALA A 364 -17.36 -6.88 -4.06
N PHE A 365 -17.02 -7.25 -2.82
CA PHE A 365 -16.97 -6.31 -1.69
C PHE A 365 -15.94 -5.21 -1.92
N LEU A 366 -14.73 -5.56 -2.40
CA LEU A 366 -13.69 -4.58 -2.73
C LEU A 366 -14.06 -3.69 -3.93
N GLN A 367 -15.05 -4.04 -4.71
CA GLN A 367 -15.60 -3.20 -5.78
C GLN A 367 -16.63 -2.19 -5.27
N THR A 368 -17.12 -2.30 -4.04
CA THR A 368 -18.00 -1.30 -3.44
C THR A 368 -17.19 -0.10 -2.94
N SER A 369 -17.85 1.03 -2.71
CA SER A 369 -17.18 2.25 -2.21
C SER A 369 -16.75 2.13 -0.75
N LEU A 370 -17.41 1.28 0.05
CA LEU A 370 -17.18 1.22 1.50
C LEU A 370 -15.74 0.87 1.91
N PRO A 371 -15.09 -0.22 1.44
CA PRO A 371 -13.72 -0.54 1.85
C PRO A 371 -12.73 0.58 1.51
N HIS A 372 -12.93 1.28 0.40
CA HIS A 372 -12.13 2.43 -0.01
C HIS A 372 -12.35 3.64 0.91
N ALA A 373 -13.59 3.92 1.29
CA ALA A 373 -13.93 5.00 2.20
C ALA A 373 -13.41 4.73 3.63
N LEU A 374 -13.46 3.47 4.08
CA LEU A 374 -12.87 3.04 5.35
C LEU A 374 -11.35 3.22 5.34
N THR A 375 -10.68 2.83 4.26
CA THR A 375 -9.24 3.03 4.08
C THR A 375 -8.87 4.52 4.18
N ALA A 376 -9.63 5.39 3.51
CA ALA A 376 -9.45 6.84 3.59
C ALA A 376 -9.67 7.37 5.02
N ALA A 377 -10.71 6.88 5.71
CA ALA A 377 -11.05 7.28 7.08
C ALA A 377 -10.04 6.80 8.13
N GLN A 378 -9.32 5.71 7.86
CA GLN A 378 -8.22 5.25 8.69
C GLN A 378 -6.98 6.16 8.60
N GLY A 379 -6.87 6.95 7.53
CA GLY A 379 -5.76 7.86 7.29
C GLY A 379 -4.44 7.16 6.89
N LYS A 380 -4.51 5.86 6.56
CA LYS A 380 -3.33 5.07 6.19
C LYS A 380 -2.94 5.28 4.72
N THR A 381 -3.87 5.09 3.83
CA THR A 381 -3.64 5.11 2.38
C THR A 381 -4.73 5.89 1.66
N LEU A 382 -4.49 6.19 0.41
CA LEU A 382 -5.42 6.88 -0.46
C LEU A 382 -6.25 5.89 -1.28
N THR A 383 -7.30 6.39 -1.90
CA THR A 383 -8.08 5.60 -2.85
C THR A 383 -8.29 6.38 -4.14
N PRO A 384 -8.16 5.72 -5.30
CA PRO A 384 -8.55 6.30 -6.58
C PRO A 384 -10.05 6.18 -6.85
N HIS A 385 -10.84 5.56 -5.96
CA HIS A 385 -12.26 5.30 -6.15
C HIS A 385 -13.08 6.60 -6.11
N THR A 386 -13.69 6.97 -7.24
CA THR A 386 -14.39 8.25 -7.42
C THR A 386 -15.70 8.36 -6.62
N GLY A 387 -16.25 7.25 -6.15
CA GLY A 387 -17.42 7.22 -5.26
C GLY A 387 -17.10 7.56 -3.80
N VAL A 388 -15.81 7.73 -3.43
CA VAL A 388 -15.42 8.11 -2.07
C VAL A 388 -15.38 9.62 -1.94
N SER A 389 -16.15 10.16 -0.97
CA SER A 389 -16.12 11.58 -0.64
C SER A 389 -14.78 11.98 0.01
N LEU A 390 -14.27 13.17 -0.31
CA LEU A 390 -13.13 13.75 0.41
C LEU A 390 -13.42 13.95 1.91
N ASP A 391 -14.69 14.04 2.30
CA ASP A 391 -15.10 14.08 3.70
C ASP A 391 -14.82 12.78 4.48
N ALA A 392 -14.56 11.68 3.77
CA ALA A 392 -14.11 10.43 4.37
C ALA A 392 -12.68 10.52 4.93
N TYR A 393 -11.84 11.40 4.38
CA TYR A 393 -10.50 11.64 4.91
C TYR A 393 -10.59 12.42 6.22
N ALA A 394 -10.21 11.77 7.32
CA ALA A 394 -10.41 12.28 8.68
C ALA A 394 -9.60 13.55 8.99
N THR A 395 -8.50 13.80 8.27
CA THR A 395 -7.55 14.88 8.54
C THR A 395 -7.33 15.78 7.33
N ASP A 396 -6.92 17.04 7.57
CA ASP A 396 -6.50 17.96 6.52
C ASP A 396 -5.29 17.42 5.76
N THR A 397 -4.38 16.75 6.46
CA THR A 397 -3.22 16.06 5.88
C THR A 397 -3.63 14.97 4.89
N GLY A 398 -4.63 14.13 5.25
CA GLY A 398 -5.16 13.11 4.35
C GLY A 398 -5.77 13.74 3.08
N ARG A 399 -6.48 14.87 3.21
CA ARG A 399 -7.00 15.63 2.06
C ARG A 399 -5.88 16.22 1.21
N ALA A 400 -4.83 16.78 1.83
CA ALA A 400 -3.67 17.32 1.13
C ALA A 400 -2.90 16.23 0.35
N LEU A 401 -2.77 15.03 0.91
CA LEU A 401 -2.20 13.87 0.21
C LEU A 401 -3.04 13.48 -1.02
N ALA A 402 -4.37 13.45 -0.87
CA ALA A 402 -5.28 13.21 -1.99
C ALA A 402 -5.13 14.29 -3.08
N GLU A 403 -4.95 15.56 -2.70
CA GLU A 403 -4.69 16.67 -3.63
C GLU A 403 -3.39 16.50 -4.40
N ILE A 404 -2.31 15.99 -3.79
CA ILE A 404 -1.06 15.68 -4.51
C ILE A 404 -1.33 14.67 -5.61
N LEU A 405 -2.05 13.59 -5.31
CA LEU A 405 -2.41 12.56 -6.29
C LEU A 405 -3.28 13.14 -7.42
N LEU A 406 -4.26 13.97 -7.09
CA LEU A 406 -5.18 14.58 -8.06
C LEU A 406 -4.53 15.66 -8.92
N SER A 407 -3.51 16.38 -8.39
CA SER A 407 -2.78 17.45 -9.09
C SER A 407 -1.55 16.96 -9.85
N ALA A 408 -1.22 15.68 -9.77
CA ALA A 408 -0.06 15.10 -10.45
C ALA A 408 -0.14 15.34 -11.97
N THR A 409 0.91 15.89 -12.56
CA THR A 409 1.03 16.03 -14.02
C THR A 409 1.41 14.72 -14.68
N THR A 410 2.07 13.84 -13.92
CA THR A 410 2.48 12.49 -14.29
C THR A 410 2.35 11.61 -13.07
N PHE A 411 1.66 10.49 -13.20
CA PHE A 411 1.64 9.41 -12.20
C PHE A 411 2.31 8.18 -12.80
N ARG A 412 3.24 7.57 -12.07
CA ARG A 412 3.77 6.25 -12.41
C ARG A 412 3.74 5.36 -11.18
N PHE A 413 3.36 4.11 -11.43
CA PHE A 413 3.47 3.08 -10.42
C PHE A 413 4.96 2.76 -10.20
N ASP A 414 5.31 2.40 -8.97
CA ASP A 414 6.61 1.89 -8.55
C ASP A 414 7.20 0.93 -9.59
N GLY A 415 8.38 1.25 -10.10
CA GLY A 415 8.98 0.51 -11.21
C GLY A 415 9.45 -0.87 -10.79
N SER A 416 10.04 -1.01 -9.60
CA SER A 416 10.48 -2.31 -9.08
C SER A 416 9.30 -3.25 -8.87
N ASP A 417 8.16 -2.71 -8.42
CA ASP A 417 6.91 -3.47 -8.23
C ASP A 417 6.26 -3.94 -9.55
N LEU A 418 6.58 -3.27 -10.66
CA LEU A 418 6.10 -3.62 -12.00
C LEU A 418 7.03 -4.59 -12.73
N MET A 419 8.29 -4.68 -12.32
CA MET A 419 9.28 -5.57 -12.94
C MET A 419 8.98 -7.04 -12.58
N PRO A 420 9.52 -8.03 -13.36
CA PRO A 420 9.51 -9.42 -12.92
C PRO A 420 10.08 -9.55 -11.51
N GLY A 421 9.48 -10.38 -10.66
CA GLY A 421 9.88 -10.51 -9.25
C GLY A 421 11.37 -10.79 -9.05
N GLU A 422 12.00 -11.61 -9.93
CA GLU A 422 13.44 -11.89 -9.91
C GLU A 422 14.32 -10.64 -10.17
N ILE A 423 13.73 -9.58 -10.68
CA ILE A 423 14.43 -8.32 -10.96
C ILE A 423 14.05 -7.28 -9.92
N GLY A 424 12.76 -6.93 -9.83
CA GLY A 424 12.28 -5.85 -8.97
C GLY A 424 12.46 -6.18 -7.48
N THR A 425 11.97 -7.35 -7.06
CA THR A 425 11.94 -7.75 -5.64
C THR A 425 13.15 -8.59 -5.20
N ASP A 426 14.15 -8.78 -6.06
CA ASP A 426 15.40 -9.49 -5.74
C ASP A 426 16.61 -8.69 -6.20
N ALA A 427 16.94 -8.70 -7.50
CA ALA A 427 18.19 -8.13 -7.99
C ALA A 427 18.31 -6.62 -7.74
N PHE A 428 17.23 -5.86 -7.93
CA PHE A 428 17.24 -4.41 -7.76
C PHE A 428 17.34 -4.03 -6.27
N TRP A 429 16.52 -4.62 -5.39
CA TRP A 429 16.59 -4.37 -3.96
C TRP A 429 17.98 -4.68 -3.39
N ASN A 430 18.53 -5.87 -3.68
CA ASN A 430 19.85 -6.28 -3.19
C ASN A 430 20.97 -5.35 -3.70
N ALA A 431 20.97 -5.01 -5.00
CA ALA A 431 21.97 -4.13 -5.56
C ALA A 431 21.94 -2.74 -4.94
N MET A 432 20.75 -2.22 -4.58
CA MET A 432 20.63 -0.91 -3.92
C MET A 432 21.15 -0.94 -2.49
N VAL A 433 20.99 -2.02 -1.75
CA VAL A 433 21.61 -2.20 -0.42
C VAL A 433 23.13 -2.20 -0.56
N GLU A 434 23.69 -2.96 -1.51
CA GLU A 434 25.13 -3.02 -1.74
C GLU A 434 25.69 -1.67 -2.22
N TYR A 435 24.93 -0.94 -3.04
CA TYR A 435 25.28 0.43 -3.46
C TYR A 435 25.30 1.39 -2.27
N THR A 436 24.26 1.37 -1.43
CA THR A 436 24.12 2.27 -0.26
C THR A 436 25.28 2.06 0.71
N THR A 437 25.67 0.82 1.00
CA THR A 437 26.80 0.50 1.87
C THR A 437 28.17 0.78 1.24
N GLY A 438 28.24 1.17 -0.02
CA GLY A 438 29.49 1.43 -0.72
C GLY A 438 30.20 0.20 -1.26
N SER A 439 29.56 -0.97 -1.20
CA SER A 439 30.11 -2.24 -1.73
C SER A 439 30.15 -2.27 -3.27
N LEU A 440 29.23 -1.54 -3.93
CA LEU A 440 29.17 -1.36 -5.37
C LEU A 440 29.20 0.12 -5.75
N SER A 441 29.73 0.44 -6.94
CA SER A 441 29.46 1.72 -7.61
C SER A 441 28.08 1.71 -8.27
N ALA A 442 27.60 2.87 -8.76
CA ALA A 442 26.31 2.96 -9.45
C ALA A 442 26.30 2.10 -10.73
N GLU A 443 27.41 2.13 -11.49
CA GLU A 443 27.58 1.33 -12.70
C GLU A 443 27.63 -0.18 -12.39
N GLU A 444 28.32 -0.56 -11.30
CA GLU A 444 28.40 -1.98 -10.89
C GLU A 444 27.04 -2.51 -10.43
N ALA A 445 26.27 -1.72 -9.65
CA ALA A 445 24.91 -2.05 -9.25
C ALA A 445 23.99 -2.19 -10.48
N ALA A 446 24.03 -1.22 -11.39
CA ALA A 446 23.26 -1.26 -12.64
C ALA A 446 23.63 -2.47 -13.51
N ALA A 447 24.92 -2.81 -13.61
CA ALA A 447 25.42 -3.97 -14.36
C ALA A 447 24.97 -5.29 -13.72
N ALA A 448 24.96 -5.40 -12.39
CA ALA A 448 24.50 -6.59 -11.67
C ALA A 448 23.00 -6.84 -11.93
N ILE A 449 22.15 -5.82 -11.85
CA ILE A 449 20.72 -5.91 -12.13
C ILE A 449 20.49 -6.30 -13.60
N GLN A 450 21.18 -5.65 -14.54
CA GLN A 450 21.06 -5.95 -15.96
C GLN A 450 21.47 -7.40 -16.29
N SER A 451 22.56 -7.87 -15.69
CA SER A 451 23.00 -9.26 -15.87
C SER A 451 21.96 -10.27 -15.41
N ARG A 452 21.26 -9.98 -14.30
CA ARG A 452 20.16 -10.82 -13.82
C ARG A 452 19.00 -10.81 -14.81
N TRP A 453 18.64 -9.63 -15.32
CA TRP A 453 17.57 -9.49 -16.31
C TRP A 453 17.87 -10.29 -17.59
N ASP A 454 19.09 -10.21 -18.09
CA ASP A 454 19.51 -10.95 -19.29
C ASP A 454 19.47 -12.47 -19.08
N SER A 455 19.59 -12.95 -17.83
CA SER A 455 19.55 -14.37 -17.48
C SER A 455 18.14 -14.98 -17.46
N ILE A 456 17.08 -14.18 -17.36
CA ILE A 456 15.67 -14.63 -17.30
C ILE A 456 14.91 -14.49 -18.63
N ARG A 457 15.59 -13.99 -19.68
CA ARG A 457 15.02 -13.81 -21.02
C ARG A 457 14.99 -15.09 -21.85
#